data_d10af7d24d445437721bcd53cc35943b
#
_entry.id   d10af7d24d445437721bcd53cc35943b
#
_cell.length_a   1.000
_cell.length_b   1.000
_cell.length_c   1.000
_cell.angle_alpha   90.00
_cell.angle_beta   90.00
_cell.angle_gamma   90.00
#
_symmetry.space_group_name_H-M   'P 1'
#
loop_
_entity.id
_entity.type
_entity.pdbx_description
1 polymer ?
#
loop_
_entity_poly.entity_id
_entity_poly.type
_entity_poly.pdbx_seq_one_letter_code
_entity_poly.pdbx_strand_id
1 'polypeptide(L)'
;MSVSVIVDGIKLTLNPFMSTLTGNVVSAIAGSLKTQEGKKFEFVMRGEELQLFVDDQEIPLSLGQARRIVGNVFRGLLSSLHGAETGTEFRFIFEP
;
A
#
# COMPACT_ATOMS: atom_id res chain seq x y z
N MET A 1 -3.53 7.74 13.26
CA MET A 1 -3.23 7.22 11.92
C MET A 1 -1.82 6.70 11.88
N SER A 2 -1.63 5.49 11.40
CA SER A 2 -0.32 4.84 11.33
C SER A 2 -0.16 4.21 9.95
N VAL A 3 1.02 4.36 9.36
CA VAL A 3 1.35 3.73 8.10
C VAL A 3 2.72 3.09 8.18
N SER A 4 2.85 1.91 7.58
CA SER A 4 4.13 1.20 7.48
C SER A 4 4.35 0.74 6.06
N VAL A 5 5.60 0.80 5.61
CA VAL A 5 6.01 0.23 4.32
C VAL A 5 7.04 -0.85 4.61
N ILE A 6 6.75 -2.05 4.12
CA ILE A 6 7.62 -3.21 4.34
C ILE A 6 8.06 -3.74 2.97
N VAL A 7 9.35 -3.86 2.77
CA VAL A 7 9.95 -4.33 1.52
C VAL A 7 10.69 -5.62 1.81
N ASP A 8 10.25 -6.71 1.20
CA ASP A 8 10.82 -8.05 1.38
C ASP A 8 10.99 -8.40 2.87
N GLY A 9 9.96 -8.08 3.66
CA GLY A 9 9.94 -8.38 5.09
C GLY A 9 10.65 -7.35 5.97
N ILE A 10 11.25 -6.31 5.39
CA ILE A 10 11.99 -5.30 6.14
C ILE A 10 11.19 -4.01 6.17
N LYS A 11 10.88 -3.52 7.38
CA LYS A 11 10.16 -2.27 7.55
C LYS A 11 11.09 -1.09 7.25
N LEU A 12 10.64 -0.22 6.34
CA LEU A 12 11.40 0.98 5.99
C LEU A 12 11.18 2.09 7.01
N THR A 13 12.22 2.89 7.23
CA THR A 13 12.09 4.09 8.05
C THR A 13 11.58 5.23 7.18
N LEU A 14 10.44 5.80 7.56
CA LEU A 14 9.83 6.92 6.84
C LEU A 14 10.05 8.20 7.62
N ASN A 15 10.47 9.28 6.93
CA ASN A 15 10.49 10.59 7.56
C ASN A 15 9.04 11.08 7.76
N PRO A 16 8.80 12.12 8.58
CA PRO A 16 7.44 12.59 8.86
C PRO A 16 6.66 12.95 7.59
N PHE A 17 7.30 13.59 6.61
CA PHE A 17 6.63 13.95 5.36
C PHE A 17 6.18 12.69 4.60
N MET A 18 7.08 11.72 4.41
CA MET A 18 6.76 10.50 3.67
C MET A 18 5.73 9.65 4.41
N SER A 19 5.79 9.63 5.74
CA SER A 19 4.79 8.93 6.54
C SER A 19 3.40 9.52 6.31
N THR A 20 3.28 10.85 6.37
CA THR A 20 2.00 11.54 6.15
C THR A 20 1.51 11.35 4.72
N LEU A 21 2.38 11.55 3.74
CA LEU A 21 2.02 11.40 2.34
C LEU A 21 1.56 9.97 2.03
N THR A 22 2.34 8.99 2.44
CA THR A 22 2.01 7.58 2.19
C THR A 22 0.70 7.20 2.86
N GLY A 23 0.49 7.62 4.11
CA GLY A 23 -0.76 7.38 4.82
C GLY A 23 -1.96 7.98 4.10
N ASN A 24 -1.84 9.22 3.64
CA ASN A 24 -2.92 9.90 2.91
C ASN A 24 -3.23 9.20 1.58
N VAL A 25 -2.20 8.79 0.86
CA VAL A 25 -2.38 8.10 -0.43
C VAL A 25 -3.03 6.74 -0.24
N VAL A 26 -2.54 5.95 0.71
CA VAL A 26 -3.11 4.62 0.98
C VAL A 26 -4.55 4.75 1.46
N SER A 27 -4.84 5.71 2.32
CA SER A 27 -6.20 5.98 2.80
C SER A 27 -7.13 6.37 1.64
N ALA A 28 -6.66 7.24 0.74
CA ALA A 28 -7.44 7.67 -0.41
C ALA A 28 -7.73 6.50 -1.37
N ILE A 29 -6.75 5.64 -1.59
CA ILE A 29 -6.94 4.46 -2.43
C ILE A 29 -7.98 3.52 -1.80
N ALA A 30 -7.84 3.22 -0.50
CA ALA A 30 -8.80 2.37 0.19
C ALA A 30 -10.21 2.93 0.10
N GLY A 31 -10.37 4.24 0.31
CA GLY A 31 -11.66 4.90 0.17
C GLY A 31 -12.22 4.86 -1.24
N SER A 32 -11.35 5.02 -2.24
CA SER A 32 -11.75 5.00 -3.66
C SER A 32 -12.18 3.62 -4.12
N LEU A 33 -11.64 2.57 -3.53
CA LEU A 33 -12.03 1.20 -3.85
C LEU A 33 -13.34 0.80 -3.17
N LYS A 34 -13.88 1.65 -2.32
CA LYS A 34 -15.13 1.40 -1.57
C LYS A 34 -15.05 0.07 -0.82
N THR A 35 -13.91 -0.15 -0.20
CA THR A 35 -13.72 -1.36 0.61
C THR A 35 -14.55 -1.28 1.88
N GLN A 36 -14.76 -2.43 2.51
CA GLN A 36 -15.45 -2.47 3.80
C GLN A 36 -14.66 -1.68 4.86
N GLU A 37 -15.36 -1.23 5.88
CA GLU A 37 -14.71 -0.58 7.01
C GLU A 37 -13.86 -1.60 7.77
N GLY A 38 -12.75 -1.12 8.32
CA GLY A 38 -11.85 -1.96 9.08
C GLY A 38 -10.86 -1.13 9.86
N LYS A 39 -10.10 -1.81 10.72
CA LYS A 39 -9.10 -1.19 11.59
C LYS A 39 -7.71 -1.23 10.97
N LYS A 40 -7.48 -2.12 10.01
CA LYS A 40 -6.19 -2.29 9.39
C LYS A 40 -6.37 -2.64 7.92
N PHE A 41 -5.69 -1.89 7.07
CA PHE A 41 -5.68 -2.12 5.62
C PHE A 41 -4.26 -2.45 5.20
N GLU A 42 -4.10 -3.53 4.46
CA GLU A 42 -2.78 -3.94 3.97
C GLU A 42 -2.84 -4.20 2.48
N PHE A 43 -2.08 -3.43 1.72
CA PHE A 43 -1.89 -3.68 0.29
C PHE A 43 -0.58 -4.42 0.10
N VAL A 44 -0.64 -5.53 -0.62
CA VAL A 44 0.55 -6.32 -0.97
C VAL A 44 0.72 -6.29 -2.47
N MET A 45 1.91 -5.88 -2.91
CA MET A 45 2.23 -5.80 -4.34
C MET A 45 3.44 -6.66 -4.65
N ARG A 46 3.28 -7.56 -5.61
CA ARG A 46 4.36 -8.41 -6.14
C ARG A 46 4.29 -8.36 -7.66
N GLY A 47 5.27 -7.68 -8.27
CA GLY A 47 5.21 -7.44 -9.71
C GLY A 47 3.94 -6.68 -10.08
N GLU A 48 3.09 -7.28 -10.91
CA GLU A 48 1.82 -6.67 -11.29
C GLU A 48 0.65 -7.16 -10.45
N GLU A 49 0.89 -8.11 -9.53
CA GLU A 49 -0.16 -8.60 -8.65
C GLU A 49 -0.37 -7.64 -7.48
N LEU A 50 -1.63 -7.42 -7.17
CA LEU A 50 -2.04 -6.55 -6.08
C LEU A 50 -3.10 -7.27 -5.25
N GLN A 51 -2.87 -7.34 -3.94
CA GLN A 51 -3.81 -7.92 -2.99
C GLN A 51 -4.15 -6.89 -1.93
N LEU A 52 -5.38 -6.94 -1.44
CA LEU A 52 -5.82 -6.12 -0.31
C LEU A 52 -6.31 -7.04 0.80
N PHE A 53 -5.83 -6.79 2.01
CA PHE A 53 -6.32 -7.44 3.23
C PHE A 53 -6.92 -6.37 4.13
N VAL A 54 -8.12 -6.62 4.63
CA VAL A 54 -8.78 -5.75 5.61
C VAL A 54 -8.98 -6.59 6.87
N ASP A 55 -8.39 -6.15 7.97
CA ASP A 55 -8.37 -6.88 9.23
C ASP A 55 -7.94 -8.34 9.03
N ASP A 56 -6.85 -8.52 8.27
CA ASP A 56 -6.22 -9.81 7.96
C ASP A 56 -7.05 -10.74 7.07
N GLN A 57 -8.15 -10.26 6.49
CA GLN A 57 -8.93 -11.02 5.52
C GLN A 57 -8.72 -10.47 4.13
N GLU A 58 -8.40 -11.36 3.19
CA GLU A 58 -8.24 -10.94 1.81
C GLU A 58 -9.58 -10.51 1.21
N ILE A 59 -9.57 -9.31 0.59
CA ILE A 59 -10.73 -8.77 -0.09
C ILE A 59 -10.49 -8.90 -1.59
N PRO A 60 -11.36 -9.61 -2.32
CA PRO A 60 -11.20 -9.73 -3.77
C PRO A 60 -11.20 -8.35 -4.44
N LEU A 61 -10.24 -8.12 -5.33
CA LEU A 61 -10.14 -6.88 -6.10
C LEU A 61 -10.48 -7.16 -7.56
N SER A 62 -11.64 -6.65 -7.99
CA SER A 62 -12.06 -6.69 -9.39
C SER A 62 -11.86 -5.32 -10.01
N LEU A 63 -10.61 -4.92 -10.15
CA LEU A 63 -10.28 -3.54 -10.51
C LEU A 63 -10.17 -3.31 -12.02
N GLY A 64 -9.99 -4.37 -12.81
CA GLY A 64 -9.74 -4.19 -14.24
C GLY A 64 -8.54 -3.27 -14.47
N GLN A 65 -8.75 -2.21 -15.26
CA GLN A 65 -7.68 -1.24 -15.55
C GLN A 65 -7.28 -0.40 -14.34
N ALA A 66 -8.15 -0.27 -13.35
CA ALA A 66 -7.82 0.48 -12.13
C ALA A 66 -6.69 -0.16 -11.34
N ARG A 67 -6.49 -1.47 -11.48
CA ARG A 67 -5.34 -2.16 -10.87
C ARG A 67 -4.02 -1.53 -11.32
N ARG A 68 -3.92 -1.19 -12.60
CA ARG A 68 -2.72 -0.58 -13.16
C ARG A 68 -2.49 0.80 -12.59
N ILE A 69 -3.56 1.57 -12.41
CA ILE A 69 -3.47 2.90 -11.83
C ILE A 69 -2.99 2.82 -10.38
N VAL A 70 -3.61 1.96 -9.59
CA VAL A 70 -3.23 1.76 -8.19
C VAL A 70 -1.79 1.29 -8.08
N GLY A 71 -1.39 0.31 -8.90
CA GLY A 71 -0.02 -0.18 -8.92
C GLY A 71 0.99 0.92 -9.26
N ASN A 72 0.66 1.79 -10.21
CA ASN A 72 1.54 2.89 -10.60
C ASN A 72 1.67 3.93 -9.48
N VAL A 73 0.59 4.20 -8.74
CA VAL A 73 0.65 5.10 -7.58
C VAL A 73 1.60 4.54 -6.53
N PHE A 74 1.48 3.26 -6.20
CA PHE A 74 2.39 2.63 -5.23
C PHE A 74 3.83 2.63 -5.72
N ARG A 75 4.08 2.33 -7.01
CA ARG A 75 5.43 2.38 -7.56
C ARG A 75 6.01 3.79 -7.52
N GLY A 76 5.17 4.81 -7.74
CA GLY A 76 5.57 6.20 -7.61
C GLY A 76 6.03 6.54 -6.20
N LEU A 77 5.30 6.07 -5.19
CA LEU A 77 5.71 6.25 -3.79
C LEU A 77 7.03 5.54 -3.52
N LEU A 78 7.14 4.28 -3.96
CA LEU A 78 8.33 3.46 -3.71
C LEU A 78 9.58 4.04 -4.38
N SER A 79 9.43 4.69 -5.53
CA SER A 79 10.58 5.26 -6.25
C SER A 79 11.29 6.36 -5.46
N SER A 80 10.62 6.93 -4.46
CA SER A 80 11.17 7.99 -3.62
C SER A 80 11.64 7.46 -2.26
N LEU A 81 11.48 6.16 -1.99
CA LEU A 81 11.83 5.58 -0.71
C LEU A 81 13.18 4.88 -0.78
N HIS A 82 14.08 5.25 0.14
CA HIS A 82 15.38 4.60 0.27
C HIS A 82 15.17 3.16 0.76
N GLY A 83 15.82 2.23 0.08
CA GLY A 83 15.73 0.82 0.44
C GLY A 83 14.67 0.03 -0.34
N ALA A 84 13.89 0.70 -1.21
CA ALA A 84 12.87 0.03 -2.01
C ALA A 84 13.35 -0.35 -3.41
N GLU A 85 14.54 0.06 -3.82
CA GLU A 85 14.98 0.00 -5.22
C GLU A 85 15.10 -1.42 -5.77
N THR A 86 15.43 -2.39 -4.91
CA THR A 86 15.65 -3.77 -5.32
C THR A 86 14.61 -4.73 -4.75
N GLY A 87 13.53 -4.20 -4.18
CA GLY A 87 12.52 -5.03 -3.56
C GLY A 87 11.67 -5.79 -4.59
N THR A 88 11.13 -6.93 -4.16
CA THR A 88 10.24 -7.76 -4.97
C THR A 88 8.85 -7.84 -4.39
N GLU A 89 8.70 -7.78 -3.07
CA GLU A 89 7.42 -7.75 -2.39
C GLU A 89 7.30 -6.47 -1.58
N PHE A 90 6.21 -5.75 -1.76
CA PHE A 90 5.96 -4.49 -1.09
C PHE A 90 4.64 -4.56 -0.32
N ARG A 91 4.64 -4.15 0.94
CA ARG A 91 3.45 -4.10 1.77
C ARG A 91 3.25 -2.69 2.29
N PHE A 92 2.03 -2.18 2.13
CA PHE A 92 1.61 -0.90 2.69
C PHE A 92 0.56 -1.20 3.72
N ILE A 93 0.86 -0.95 4.99
CA ILE A 93 -0.06 -1.20 6.09
C ILE A 93 -0.54 0.14 6.63
N PHE A 94 -1.85 0.31 6.67
CA PHE A 94 -2.48 1.54 7.12
C PHE A 94 -3.49 1.23 8.22
N GLU A 95 -3.33 1.91 9.34
CA GLU A 95 -4.25 1.82 10.48
C GLU A 95 -4.79 3.21 10.77
N PRO A 96 -6.07 3.48 10.41
CA PRO A 96 -6.67 4.80 10.60
C PRO A 96 -6.66 5.31 12.03
#